data_5035f8c43e9f02e318f80ccb10aa3e32
#
_entry.id   5035f8c43e9f02e318f80ccb10aa3e32
#
_cell.length_a   1.000
_cell.length_b   1.000
_cell.length_c   1.000
_cell.angle_alpha   90.00
_cell.angle_beta   90.00
_cell.angle_gamma   90.00
#
_symmetry.space_group_name_H-M   'P 1'
#
loop_
_entity.id
_entity.type
_entity.pdbx_description
1 polymer ?
#
loop_
_entity_poly.entity_id
_entity_poly.type
_entity_poly.pdbx_seq_one_letter_code
_entity_poly.pdbx_strand_id
1 'polypeptide(L)'
;LMKYLFKQVKGLELDDFPRMTYADAMKYYGSDKPDTRFEMRFVELNDVAQGNGFSVFDSAELVVGICAEGCANYTRKQLDELTDFVKRPQVGASGLVYIKYNEDGSFKSSVDKFFNAEQLQKIADKFAAKPGDLMLVMAGAKEKTQTALCALRLEMGTRLGLRDPFNYKPLWVVDFPLLEWDEETQRFYAMHHPFTA
;
A
#
# COMPACT_ATOMS: atom_id res chain seq x y z
N LEU A 1 8.28 16.47 -25.15
CA LEU A 1 8.48 15.25 -25.94
C LEU A 1 7.37 14.23 -25.69
N MET A 2 7.16 13.70 -24.45
CA MET A 2 6.19 12.63 -24.15
C MET A 2 4.75 12.99 -24.55
N LYS A 3 4.24 14.18 -24.22
CA LYS A 3 2.91 14.65 -24.65
C LYS A 3 2.77 14.61 -26.17
N TYR A 4 3.79 15.07 -26.90
CA TYR A 4 3.80 15.05 -28.37
C TYR A 4 3.73 13.61 -28.92
N LEU A 5 4.57 12.70 -28.39
CA LEU A 5 4.57 11.30 -28.82
C LEU A 5 3.21 10.62 -28.56
N PHE A 6 2.63 10.79 -27.40
CA PHE A 6 1.33 10.20 -27.09
C PHE A 6 0.21 10.74 -28.00
N LYS A 7 0.24 12.05 -28.29
CA LYS A 7 -0.71 12.66 -29.23
C LYS A 7 -0.55 12.10 -30.63
N GLN A 8 0.70 11.99 -31.15
CA GLN A 8 0.93 11.53 -32.52
C GLN A 8 0.71 10.02 -32.71
N VAL A 9 1.10 9.20 -31.72
CA VAL A 9 1.10 7.74 -31.88
C VAL A 9 -0.21 7.12 -31.38
N LYS A 10 -0.80 7.68 -30.34
CA LYS A 10 -2.00 7.14 -29.68
C LYS A 10 -3.24 8.03 -29.79
N GLY A 11 -3.11 9.24 -30.31
CA GLY A 11 -4.21 10.20 -30.36
C GLY A 11 -4.64 10.71 -28.97
N LEU A 12 -3.81 10.53 -27.95
CA LEU A 12 -4.12 10.86 -26.56
C LEU A 12 -3.44 12.16 -26.15
N GLU A 13 -4.20 13.07 -25.58
CA GLU A 13 -3.66 14.26 -24.93
C GLU A 13 -3.41 13.95 -23.46
N LEU A 14 -2.15 14.10 -23.03
CA LEU A 14 -1.75 13.93 -21.63
C LEU A 14 -1.81 15.28 -20.91
N ASP A 15 -2.33 15.27 -19.69
CA ASP A 15 -2.26 16.38 -18.75
C ASP A 15 -0.79 16.73 -18.38
N ASP A 16 -0.61 17.76 -17.56
CA ASP A 16 0.69 18.03 -16.97
C ASP A 16 1.10 16.91 -16.03
N PHE A 17 2.40 16.61 -16.02
CA PHE A 17 2.94 15.54 -15.19
C PHE A 17 3.17 16.08 -13.78
N PRO A 18 2.38 15.65 -12.79
CA PRO A 18 2.59 16.08 -11.41
C PRO A 18 3.95 15.61 -10.91
N ARG A 19 4.49 16.33 -9.94
CA ARG A 19 5.72 15.97 -9.24
C ARG A 19 5.39 15.38 -7.88
N MET A 20 6.02 14.27 -7.56
CA MET A 20 5.93 13.59 -6.27
C MET A 20 7.35 13.37 -5.77
N THR A 21 7.62 13.62 -4.50
CA THR A 21 8.93 13.29 -3.93
C THR A 21 9.10 11.77 -3.82
N TYR A 22 10.33 11.29 -3.87
CA TYR A 22 10.63 9.88 -3.60
C TYR A 22 10.10 9.46 -2.21
N ALA A 23 10.28 10.32 -1.21
CA ALA A 23 9.78 10.06 0.14
C ALA A 23 8.25 9.84 0.17
N ASP A 24 7.49 10.67 -0.55
CA ASP A 24 6.03 10.51 -0.64
C ASP A 24 5.63 9.28 -1.47
N ALA A 25 6.36 8.98 -2.54
CA ALA A 25 6.13 7.78 -3.35
C ALA A 25 6.31 6.51 -2.51
N MET A 26 7.37 6.44 -1.71
CA MET A 26 7.60 5.31 -0.80
C MET A 26 6.58 5.30 0.36
N LYS A 27 6.27 6.45 0.95
CA LYS A 27 5.34 6.56 2.07
C LYS A 27 3.93 6.11 1.70
N TYR A 28 3.40 6.56 0.56
CA TYR A 28 2.00 6.36 0.20
C TYR A 28 1.75 5.21 -0.77
N TYR A 29 2.79 4.69 -1.43
CA TYR A 29 2.66 3.67 -2.46
C TYR A 29 3.67 2.52 -2.33
N GLY A 30 4.74 2.69 -1.55
CA GLY A 30 5.80 1.68 -1.37
C GLY A 30 6.61 1.40 -2.63
N SER A 31 6.70 2.37 -3.54
CA SER A 31 7.39 2.21 -4.82
C SER A 31 7.84 3.55 -5.39
N ASP A 32 9.00 3.57 -6.02
CA ASP A 32 9.51 4.68 -6.84
C ASP A 32 8.75 4.87 -8.18
N LYS A 33 7.86 3.94 -8.49
CA LYS A 33 6.98 3.94 -9.69
C LYS A 33 5.51 3.81 -9.28
N PRO A 34 4.97 4.80 -8.53
CA PRO A 34 3.64 4.70 -7.96
C PRO A 34 2.56 4.65 -9.04
N ASP A 35 1.63 3.70 -8.92
CA ASP A 35 0.43 3.67 -9.75
C ASP A 35 -0.63 4.60 -9.16
N THR A 36 -0.80 5.76 -9.76
CA THR A 36 -1.72 6.81 -9.31
C THR A 36 -3.06 6.81 -10.06
N ARG A 37 -3.38 5.74 -10.80
CA ARG A 37 -4.66 5.60 -11.51
C ARG A 37 -5.84 5.39 -10.57
N PHE A 38 -5.58 4.97 -9.33
CA PHE A 38 -6.57 4.77 -8.27
C PHE A 38 -6.00 5.22 -6.92
N GLU A 39 -6.87 5.55 -6.00
CA GLU A 39 -6.50 5.93 -4.64
C GLU A 39 -5.94 4.72 -3.85
N MET A 40 -6.45 4.33 -2.74
CA MET A 40 -5.96 3.23 -1.90
C MET A 40 -4.51 3.46 -1.44
N ARG A 41 -4.23 4.67 -0.96
CA ARG A 41 -2.92 5.04 -0.42
C ARG A 41 -2.64 4.28 0.87
N PHE A 42 -1.37 4.11 1.16
CA PHE A 42 -0.93 3.58 2.44
C PHE A 42 -1.29 4.52 3.58
N VAL A 43 -1.73 3.94 4.69
CA VAL A 43 -1.98 4.63 5.94
C VAL A 43 -1.16 3.96 7.03
N GLU A 44 -0.30 4.74 7.70
CA GLU A 44 0.48 4.29 8.84
C GLU A 44 -0.39 4.26 10.09
N LEU A 45 -0.27 3.18 10.85
CA LEU A 45 -1.14 2.84 11.98
C LEU A 45 -0.40 2.63 13.29
N ASN A 46 0.91 2.86 13.35
CA ASN A 46 1.71 2.61 14.55
C ASN A 46 1.10 3.23 15.80
N ASP A 47 0.64 4.47 15.71
CA ASP A 47 0.07 5.24 16.83
C ASP A 47 -1.27 4.71 17.38
N VAL A 48 -2.02 3.96 16.57
CA VAL A 48 -3.34 3.43 16.96
C VAL A 48 -3.37 1.90 17.09
N ALA A 49 -2.43 1.21 16.45
CA ALA A 49 -2.41 -0.24 16.39
C ALA A 49 -1.43 -0.89 17.38
N GLN A 50 -0.35 -0.20 17.76
CA GLN A 50 0.63 -0.71 18.73
C GLN A 50 0.17 -0.49 20.17
N GLY A 51 0.71 -1.30 21.09
CA GLY A 51 0.38 -1.21 22.53
C GLY A 51 -0.93 -1.90 22.91
N ASN A 52 -1.51 -2.69 22.03
CA ASN A 52 -2.79 -3.39 22.28
C ASN A 52 -2.60 -4.89 22.62
N GLY A 53 -1.37 -5.35 22.85
CA GLY A 53 -1.07 -6.74 23.23
C GLY A 53 -1.04 -7.72 22.05
N PHE A 54 -1.11 -7.24 20.82
CA PHE A 54 -0.89 -8.03 19.62
C PHE A 54 0.59 -7.95 19.22
N SER A 55 1.38 -8.94 19.65
CA SER A 55 2.84 -8.93 19.53
C SER A 55 3.37 -8.65 18.12
N VAL A 56 2.64 -9.08 17.08
CA VAL A 56 3.02 -8.83 15.68
C VAL A 56 3.04 -7.34 15.35
N PHE A 57 2.10 -6.57 15.90
CA PHE A 57 2.07 -5.12 15.71
C PHE A 57 2.99 -4.43 16.71
N ASP A 58 2.99 -4.88 17.95
CA ASP A 58 3.75 -4.24 19.05
C ASP A 58 5.26 -4.28 18.83
N SER A 59 5.77 -5.33 18.15
CA SER A 59 7.19 -5.49 17.83
C SER A 59 7.61 -4.98 16.44
N ALA A 60 6.65 -4.54 15.62
CA ALA A 60 6.94 -4.11 14.27
C ALA A 60 7.52 -2.69 14.23
N GLU A 61 8.46 -2.46 13.33
CA GLU A 61 8.94 -1.12 13.00
C GLU A 61 7.84 -0.29 12.33
N LEU A 62 7.09 -0.92 11.43
CA LEU A 62 5.99 -0.30 10.70
C LEU A 62 4.74 -1.17 10.75
N VAL A 63 3.62 -0.55 11.11
CA VAL A 63 2.27 -1.09 10.91
C VAL A 63 1.57 -0.19 9.90
N VAL A 64 1.21 -0.74 8.76
CA VAL A 64 0.69 0.03 7.62
C VAL A 64 -0.34 -0.77 6.85
N GLY A 65 -1.31 -0.10 6.26
CA GLY A 65 -2.36 -0.78 5.51
C GLY A 65 -2.95 0.05 4.39
N ILE A 66 -3.90 -0.57 3.71
CA ILE A 66 -4.73 0.01 2.66
C ILE A 66 -6.21 -0.22 2.97
N CYS A 67 -7.06 0.65 2.45
CA CYS A 67 -8.52 0.50 2.52
C CYS A 67 -9.07 0.21 1.12
N ALA A 68 -9.76 -0.91 0.96
CA ALA A 68 -10.47 -1.28 -0.25
C ALA A 68 -11.95 -0.97 -0.07
N GLU A 69 -12.41 0.10 -0.72
CA GLU A 69 -13.79 0.59 -0.64
C GLU A 69 -14.79 -0.46 -1.13
N GLY A 70 -15.90 -0.62 -0.41
CA GLY A 70 -16.99 -1.52 -0.77
C GLY A 70 -16.65 -3.02 -0.72
N CYS A 71 -15.53 -3.42 -0.11
CA CYS A 71 -15.03 -4.80 -0.11
C CYS A 71 -15.26 -5.57 1.21
N ALA A 72 -16.05 -5.05 2.15
CA ALA A 72 -16.37 -5.76 3.41
C ALA A 72 -17.05 -7.12 3.19
N ASN A 73 -17.71 -7.30 2.05
CA ASN A 73 -18.39 -8.55 1.66
C ASN A 73 -17.43 -9.66 1.19
N TYR A 74 -16.11 -9.41 1.11
CA TYR A 74 -15.13 -10.44 0.74
C TYR A 74 -15.32 -11.69 1.58
N THR A 75 -15.44 -12.83 0.90
CA THR A 75 -15.59 -14.14 1.56
C THR A 75 -14.30 -14.56 2.25
N ARG A 76 -14.40 -15.51 3.18
CA ARG A 76 -13.21 -16.08 3.81
C ARG A 76 -12.22 -16.61 2.78
N LYS A 77 -12.70 -17.30 1.75
CA LYS A 77 -11.85 -17.82 0.67
C LYS A 77 -11.05 -16.70 -0.02
N GLN A 78 -11.68 -15.58 -0.35
CA GLN A 78 -11.00 -14.43 -0.98
C GLN A 78 -9.95 -13.81 -0.06
N LEU A 79 -10.22 -13.74 1.26
CA LEU A 79 -9.25 -13.25 2.24
C LEU A 79 -8.08 -14.22 2.45
N ASP A 80 -8.36 -15.53 2.44
CA ASP A 80 -7.31 -16.57 2.49
C ASP A 80 -6.43 -16.49 1.23
N GLU A 81 -7.02 -16.32 0.05
CA GLU A 81 -6.27 -16.10 -1.21
C GLU A 81 -5.37 -14.87 -1.18
N LEU A 82 -5.83 -13.75 -0.57
CA LEU A 82 -4.98 -12.56 -0.37
C LEU A 82 -3.84 -12.84 0.61
N THR A 83 -4.13 -13.58 1.67
CA THR A 83 -3.13 -13.99 2.65
C THR A 83 -2.06 -14.89 2.02
N ASP A 84 -2.47 -15.84 1.19
CA ASP A 84 -1.56 -16.71 0.45
C ASP A 84 -0.75 -15.92 -0.59
N PHE A 85 -1.38 -14.94 -1.25
CA PHE A 85 -0.69 -14.06 -2.19
C PHE A 85 0.47 -13.31 -1.52
N VAL A 86 0.22 -12.68 -0.36
CA VAL A 86 1.24 -11.87 0.31
C VAL A 86 2.36 -12.71 0.92
N LYS A 87 2.09 -13.99 1.25
CA LYS A 87 3.08 -14.92 1.78
C LYS A 87 3.97 -15.56 0.70
N ARG A 88 3.67 -15.34 -0.58
CA ARG A 88 4.54 -15.84 -1.65
C ARG A 88 5.96 -15.30 -1.50
N PRO A 89 7.00 -16.09 -1.79
CA PRO A 89 8.40 -15.66 -1.67
C PRO A 89 8.71 -14.34 -2.39
N GLN A 90 8.03 -14.08 -3.51
CA GLN A 90 8.20 -12.87 -4.31
C GLN A 90 7.62 -11.61 -3.64
N VAL A 91 6.64 -11.77 -2.74
CA VAL A 91 6.02 -10.67 -1.98
C VAL A 91 6.65 -10.58 -0.59
N GLY A 92 6.83 -11.70 0.09
CA GLY A 92 7.65 -11.85 1.29
C GLY A 92 7.04 -11.31 2.59
N ALA A 93 5.71 -11.11 2.65
CA ALA A 93 5.06 -10.73 3.90
C ALA A 93 4.89 -11.92 4.84
N SER A 94 5.00 -11.68 6.14
CA SER A 94 4.79 -12.70 7.18
C SER A 94 3.31 -13.09 7.33
N GLY A 95 2.39 -12.17 7.02
CA GLY A 95 0.95 -12.37 7.12
C GLY A 95 0.16 -11.14 6.70
N LEU A 96 -1.15 -11.29 6.77
CA LEU A 96 -2.11 -10.23 6.44
C LEU A 96 -3.18 -10.17 7.53
N VAL A 97 -3.39 -9.01 8.11
CA VAL A 97 -4.53 -8.72 8.97
C VAL A 97 -5.61 -8.06 8.14
N TYR A 98 -6.83 -8.53 8.26
CA TYR A 98 -7.99 -7.88 7.66
C TYR A 98 -8.95 -7.37 8.73
N ILE A 99 -9.58 -6.23 8.46
CA ILE A 99 -10.64 -5.63 9.27
C ILE A 99 -11.77 -5.27 8.31
N LYS A 100 -12.92 -5.90 8.48
CA LYS A 100 -14.14 -5.56 7.76
C LYS A 100 -14.93 -4.53 8.56
N TYR A 101 -15.30 -3.46 7.93
CA TYR A 101 -16.28 -2.52 8.47
C TYR A 101 -17.62 -2.84 7.83
N ASN A 102 -18.44 -3.61 8.52
CA ASN A 102 -19.72 -4.06 7.97
C ASN A 102 -20.71 -2.90 7.81
N GLU A 103 -21.72 -3.09 6.96
CA GLU A 103 -22.73 -2.06 6.68
C GLU A 103 -23.59 -1.68 7.89
N ASP A 104 -23.73 -2.57 8.86
CA ASP A 104 -24.42 -2.35 10.13
C ASP A 104 -23.58 -1.55 11.17
N GLY A 105 -22.37 -1.12 10.80
CA GLY A 105 -21.44 -0.42 11.68
C GLY A 105 -20.61 -1.34 12.58
N SER A 106 -20.77 -2.66 12.50
CA SER A 106 -19.97 -3.61 13.26
C SER A 106 -18.64 -3.89 12.57
N PHE A 107 -17.65 -4.34 13.36
CA PHE A 107 -16.36 -4.79 12.83
C PHE A 107 -16.23 -6.30 12.92
N LYS A 108 -15.54 -6.88 11.94
CA LYS A 108 -15.06 -8.26 11.95
C LYS A 108 -13.61 -8.30 11.49
N SER A 109 -12.73 -8.87 12.30
CA SER A 109 -11.30 -8.85 12.05
C SER A 109 -10.67 -10.22 12.27
N SER A 110 -9.51 -10.44 11.67
CA SER A 110 -8.65 -11.59 12.02
C SER A 110 -7.98 -11.46 13.38
N VAL A 111 -8.08 -10.29 14.02
CA VAL A 111 -7.45 -9.95 15.30
C VAL A 111 -8.46 -9.54 16.38
N ASP A 112 -9.71 -9.97 16.28
CA ASP A 112 -10.80 -9.65 17.22
C ASP A 112 -10.49 -9.98 18.70
N LYS A 113 -9.54 -10.90 18.94
CA LYS A 113 -9.10 -11.26 20.30
C LYS A 113 -8.24 -10.17 20.97
N PHE A 114 -7.64 -9.28 20.19
CA PHE A 114 -6.71 -8.26 20.67
C PHE A 114 -7.26 -6.86 20.58
N PHE A 115 -8.24 -6.63 19.73
CA PHE A 115 -8.80 -5.31 19.46
C PHE A 115 -10.30 -5.30 19.75
N ASN A 116 -10.73 -4.39 20.60
CA ASN A 116 -12.14 -4.14 20.82
C ASN A 116 -12.73 -3.21 19.72
N ALA A 117 -14.04 -3.02 19.72
CA ALA A 117 -14.72 -2.22 18.70
C ALA A 117 -14.23 -0.76 18.65
N GLU A 118 -13.92 -0.17 19.81
CA GLU A 118 -13.43 1.22 19.90
C GLU A 118 -12.03 1.37 19.26
N GLN A 119 -11.16 0.38 19.49
CA GLN A 119 -9.82 0.36 18.89
C GLN A 119 -9.88 0.15 17.38
N LEU A 120 -10.77 -0.73 16.91
CA LEU A 120 -11.02 -0.95 15.48
C LEU A 120 -11.61 0.30 14.83
N GLN A 121 -12.47 1.04 15.54
CA GLN A 121 -12.98 2.32 15.06
C GLN A 121 -11.86 3.35 14.86
N LYS A 122 -10.91 3.47 15.81
CA LYS A 122 -9.76 4.37 15.66
C LYS A 122 -8.91 4.03 14.42
N ILE A 123 -8.76 2.73 14.14
CA ILE A 123 -8.08 2.29 12.92
C ILE A 123 -8.90 2.67 11.68
N ALA A 124 -10.21 2.46 11.69
CA ALA A 124 -11.09 2.83 10.59
C ALA A 124 -11.08 4.35 10.32
N ASP A 125 -11.06 5.16 11.38
CA ASP A 125 -10.98 6.62 11.29
C ASP A 125 -9.67 7.09 10.62
N LYS A 126 -8.55 6.41 10.90
CA LYS A 126 -7.27 6.69 10.21
C LYS A 126 -7.34 6.47 8.71
N PHE A 127 -8.07 5.46 8.28
CA PHE A 127 -8.32 5.20 6.87
C PHE A 127 -9.41 6.08 6.25
N ALA A 128 -10.13 6.85 7.07
CA ALA A 128 -11.41 7.47 6.69
C ALA A 128 -12.39 6.44 6.10
N ALA A 129 -12.33 5.20 6.60
CA ALA A 129 -13.13 4.09 6.13
C ALA A 129 -14.61 4.28 6.48
N LYS A 130 -15.46 3.72 5.63
CA LYS A 130 -16.92 3.76 5.77
C LYS A 130 -17.48 2.35 5.97
N PRO A 131 -18.69 2.21 6.52
CA PRO A 131 -19.41 0.94 6.49
C PRO A 131 -19.43 0.38 5.06
N GLY A 132 -19.08 -0.89 4.92
CA GLY A 132 -18.90 -1.56 3.63
C GLY A 132 -17.44 -1.73 3.18
N ASP A 133 -16.46 -1.11 3.86
CA ASP A 133 -15.05 -1.13 3.47
C ASP A 133 -14.26 -2.29 4.11
N LEU A 134 -13.18 -2.67 3.43
CA LEU A 134 -12.22 -3.67 3.89
C LEU A 134 -10.84 -3.03 4.07
N MET A 135 -10.33 -3.06 5.29
CA MET A 135 -8.97 -2.63 5.61
C MET A 135 -8.04 -3.83 5.66
N LEU A 136 -6.90 -3.73 4.99
CA LEU A 136 -5.87 -4.76 4.88
C LEU A 136 -4.57 -4.19 5.46
N VAL A 137 -4.04 -4.84 6.51
CA VAL A 137 -2.94 -4.31 7.31
C VAL A 137 -1.80 -5.32 7.36
N MET A 138 -0.58 -4.82 7.22
CA MET A 138 0.67 -5.56 7.37
C MET A 138 1.55 -4.90 8.41
N ALA A 139 2.45 -5.69 8.99
CA ALA A 139 3.42 -5.22 9.97
C ALA A 139 4.75 -5.94 9.84
N GLY A 140 5.84 -5.23 10.12
CA GLY A 140 7.21 -5.78 10.08
C GLY A 140 8.27 -4.71 9.89
N ALA A 141 9.41 -5.10 9.33
CA ALA A 141 10.47 -4.17 8.92
C ALA A 141 9.98 -3.25 7.80
N LYS A 142 10.27 -1.97 7.90
CA LYS A 142 9.66 -0.90 7.09
C LYS A 142 9.71 -1.16 5.59
N GLU A 143 10.87 -1.34 5.02
CA GLU A 143 11.06 -1.49 3.57
C GLU A 143 10.37 -2.74 3.02
N LYS A 144 10.55 -3.88 3.69
CA LYS A 144 9.91 -5.15 3.30
C LYS A 144 8.39 -5.05 3.37
N THR A 145 7.87 -4.40 4.40
CA THR A 145 6.43 -4.23 4.60
C THR A 145 5.83 -3.29 3.55
N GLN A 146 6.51 -2.19 3.21
CA GLN A 146 6.07 -1.28 2.16
C GLN A 146 6.07 -1.95 0.78
N THR A 147 7.12 -2.69 0.45
CA THR A 147 7.20 -3.45 -0.82
C THR A 147 6.09 -4.50 -0.93
N ALA A 148 5.86 -5.27 0.13
CA ALA A 148 4.81 -6.28 0.17
C ALA A 148 3.41 -5.65 0.07
N LEU A 149 3.18 -4.54 0.76
CA LEU A 149 1.90 -3.84 0.69
C LEU A 149 1.68 -3.19 -0.68
N CYS A 150 2.73 -2.72 -1.36
CA CYS A 150 2.65 -2.25 -2.75
C CYS A 150 2.17 -3.37 -3.68
N ALA A 151 2.71 -4.58 -3.55
CA ALA A 151 2.26 -5.73 -4.33
C ALA A 151 0.78 -6.05 -4.06
N LEU A 152 0.36 -6.04 -2.79
CA LEU A 152 -1.05 -6.25 -2.42
C LEU A 152 -1.96 -5.15 -2.98
N ARG A 153 -1.55 -3.88 -2.89
CA ARG A 153 -2.29 -2.76 -3.45
C ARG A 153 -2.54 -2.92 -4.95
N LEU A 154 -1.50 -3.30 -5.69
CA LEU A 154 -1.59 -3.53 -7.13
C LEU A 154 -2.48 -4.75 -7.46
N GLU A 155 -2.41 -5.82 -6.68
CA GLU A 155 -3.30 -6.98 -6.80
C GLU A 155 -4.76 -6.58 -6.56
N MET A 156 -5.04 -5.82 -5.49
CA MET A 156 -6.38 -5.29 -5.21
C MET A 156 -6.87 -4.39 -6.34
N GLY A 157 -6.02 -3.49 -6.82
CA GLY A 157 -6.35 -2.64 -7.97
C GLY A 157 -6.69 -3.44 -9.24
N THR A 158 -6.03 -4.59 -9.45
CA THR A 158 -6.35 -5.50 -10.56
C THR A 158 -7.68 -6.22 -10.34
N ARG A 159 -7.91 -6.79 -9.15
CA ARG A 159 -9.16 -7.49 -8.81
C ARG A 159 -10.40 -6.59 -8.91
N LEU A 160 -10.22 -5.31 -8.57
CA LEU A 160 -11.29 -4.30 -8.62
C LEU A 160 -11.42 -3.60 -9.98
N GLY A 161 -10.61 -3.96 -10.97
CA GLY A 161 -10.65 -3.33 -12.31
C GLY A 161 -10.19 -1.87 -12.35
N LEU A 162 -9.45 -1.41 -11.33
CA LEU A 162 -9.01 -0.02 -11.20
C LEU A 162 -7.76 0.31 -12.04
N ARG A 163 -7.09 -0.72 -12.58
CA ARG A 163 -5.86 -0.60 -13.35
C ARG A 163 -6.12 -0.69 -14.85
N ASP A 164 -6.90 0.25 -15.38
CA ASP A 164 -7.15 0.32 -16.83
C ASP A 164 -5.82 0.53 -17.58
N PRO A 165 -5.42 -0.39 -18.49
CA PRO A 165 -4.18 -0.29 -19.25
C PRO A 165 -4.18 0.88 -20.26
N PHE A 166 -5.35 1.44 -20.58
CA PHE A 166 -5.49 2.58 -21.48
C PHE A 166 -5.54 3.92 -20.76
N ASN A 167 -5.63 3.93 -19.44
CA ASN A 167 -5.56 5.13 -18.61
C ASN A 167 -4.09 5.41 -18.22
N TYR A 168 -3.51 6.43 -18.84
CA TYR A 168 -2.12 6.85 -18.60
C TYR A 168 -2.09 8.00 -17.59
N LYS A 169 -1.39 7.81 -16.48
CA LYS A 169 -1.16 8.82 -15.42
C LYS A 169 0.34 9.01 -15.18
N PRO A 170 1.06 9.59 -16.15
CA PRO A 170 2.49 9.85 -16.00
C PRO A 170 2.74 10.91 -14.93
N LEU A 171 3.81 10.73 -14.18
CA LEU A 171 4.28 11.66 -13.16
C LEU A 171 5.80 11.68 -13.11
N TRP A 172 6.36 12.69 -12.45
CA TRP A 172 7.76 12.75 -12.11
C TRP A 172 7.95 12.37 -10.64
N VAL A 173 8.78 11.37 -10.37
CA VAL A 173 9.30 11.16 -9.03
C VAL A 173 10.62 11.89 -8.93
N VAL A 174 10.75 12.76 -7.93
CA VAL A 174 11.90 13.67 -7.74
C VAL A 174 12.50 13.48 -6.35
N ASP A 175 13.61 14.12 -6.08
CA ASP A 175 14.30 14.11 -4.78
C ASP A 175 14.68 12.68 -4.34
N PHE A 176 15.20 11.88 -5.28
CA PHE A 176 15.76 10.57 -4.96
C PHE A 176 16.97 10.72 -4.03
N PRO A 177 17.12 9.85 -3.02
CA PRO A 177 18.34 9.81 -2.24
C PRO A 177 19.53 9.44 -3.15
N LEU A 178 20.67 10.10 -2.91
CA LEU A 178 21.90 9.82 -3.66
C LEU A 178 22.45 8.43 -3.34
N LEU A 179 22.34 8.02 -2.08
CA LEU A 179 22.89 6.78 -1.55
C LEU A 179 21.80 6.01 -0.80
N GLU A 180 21.88 4.70 -0.88
CA GLU A 180 21.09 3.73 -0.13
C GLU A 180 22.01 2.87 0.73
N TRP A 181 21.59 2.57 1.96
CA TRP A 181 22.32 1.69 2.87
C TRP A 181 21.93 0.23 2.62
N ASP A 182 22.92 -0.61 2.45
CA ASP A 182 22.73 -2.06 2.32
C ASP A 182 23.12 -2.75 3.64
N GLU A 183 22.14 -3.37 4.28
CA GLU A 183 22.31 -4.09 5.55
C GLU A 183 23.19 -5.34 5.42
N GLU A 184 23.19 -6.01 4.26
CA GLU A 184 23.95 -7.24 4.07
C GLU A 184 25.46 -6.94 3.94
N THR A 185 25.79 -5.91 3.17
CA THR A 185 27.18 -5.54 2.89
C THR A 185 27.71 -4.46 3.82
N GLN A 186 26.87 -3.84 4.67
CA GLN A 186 27.19 -2.78 5.62
C GLN A 186 27.90 -1.59 4.92
N ARG A 187 27.37 -1.16 3.76
CA ARG A 187 27.89 0.00 3.00
C ARG A 187 26.79 0.77 2.29
N PHE A 188 27.14 1.98 1.90
CA PHE A 188 26.32 2.79 1.01
C PHE A 188 26.57 2.43 -0.44
N TYR A 189 25.48 2.29 -1.20
CA TYR A 189 25.50 2.19 -2.66
C TYR A 189 24.84 3.42 -3.27
N ALA A 190 25.25 3.77 -4.49
CA ALA A 190 24.55 4.79 -5.26
C ALA A 190 23.20 4.23 -5.70
N MET A 191 22.12 4.92 -5.34
CA MET A 191 20.77 4.52 -5.73
C MET A 191 20.55 4.67 -7.23
N HIS A 192 21.10 5.77 -7.81
CA HIS A 192 21.16 5.97 -9.24
C HIS A 192 22.58 6.34 -9.65
N HIS A 193 23.03 5.83 -10.80
CA HIS A 193 24.33 6.21 -11.34
C HIS A 193 24.30 7.67 -11.79
N PRO A 194 25.29 8.51 -11.43
CA PRO A 194 25.29 9.93 -11.75
C PRO A 194 25.24 10.26 -13.25
N PHE A 195 25.55 9.31 -14.13
CA PHE A 195 25.45 9.47 -15.58
C PHE A 195 24.06 9.13 -16.15
N THR A 196 23.09 8.79 -15.35
CA THR A 196 21.72 8.49 -15.78
C THR A 196 20.73 9.62 -15.47
N ALA A 197 21.24 10.79 -15.12
CA ALA A 197 20.43 11.98 -14.89
C ALA A 197 19.95 12.61 -16.21
#